data_5fecfb02c7e2a7b1f49b1046e1f7fa05
#
_entry.id   5fecfb02c7e2a7b1f49b1046e1f7fa05
#
_cell.length_a   1.000
_cell.length_b   1.000
_cell.length_c   1.000
_cell.angle_alpha   90.00
_cell.angle_beta   90.00
_cell.angle_gamma   90.00
#
_symmetry.space_group_name_H-M   'P 1'
#
loop_
_entity.id
_entity.type
_entity.pdbx_description
1 polymer ?
#
loop_
_entity_poly.entity_id
_entity_poly.type
_entity_poly.pdbx_seq_one_letter_code
_entity_poly.pdbx_strand_id
1 'polypeptide(L)'
;MDGAAKVTLGGKIAERRRAQRLSQRQLSERIFRDDGTPISPQYLNDIERDRRVPPDYLLRRFAEQLGMDVEYLVFLAGRVPASLSYLTDEREFIAFRRAGRIIPG
;
A
#
# COMPACT_ATOMS: atom_id res chain seq x y z
N MET A 1 -10.91 -9.95 21.19
CA MET A 1 -10.47 -9.79 20.39
C MET A 1 -10.10 -8.66 20.09
N ASP A 2 -9.26 -8.37 19.90
CA ASP A 2 -8.92 -7.30 19.72
C ASP A 2 -9.20 -6.97 18.52
N GLY A 3 -9.96 -6.73 18.26
CA GLY A 3 -10.30 -6.42 17.10
C GLY A 3 -9.61 -5.48 16.33
N ALA A 4 -8.70 -4.97 16.81
CA ALA A 4 -8.02 -3.95 16.10
C ALA A 4 -7.00 -4.59 15.23
N ALA A 5 -7.39 -5.01 14.09
CA ALA A 5 -6.46 -5.49 13.11
C ALA A 5 -5.49 -4.38 12.77
N LYS A 6 -4.22 -4.69 12.74
CA LYS A 6 -3.23 -3.72 12.30
C LYS A 6 -3.45 -3.38 10.86
N VAL A 7 -3.36 -2.11 10.53
CA VAL A 7 -3.37 -1.67 9.15
C VAL A 7 -1.97 -1.93 8.58
N THR A 8 -1.91 -2.69 7.51
CA THR A 8 -0.64 -3.00 6.87
C THR A 8 -0.70 -2.61 5.41
N LEU A 9 0.47 -2.47 4.80
CA LEU A 9 0.57 -2.20 3.38
C LEU A 9 -0.18 -3.26 2.58
N GLY A 10 0.12 -4.52 2.85
CA GLY A 10 -0.49 -5.60 2.09
C GLY A 10 -1.99 -5.64 2.26
N GLY A 11 -2.46 -5.43 3.49
CA GLY A 11 -3.89 -5.41 3.76
C GLY A 11 -4.61 -4.30 3.02
N LYS A 12 -3.97 -3.11 2.94
CA LYS A 12 -4.59 -2.00 2.23
C LYS A 12 -4.63 -2.22 0.73
N ILE A 13 -3.57 -2.79 0.17
CA ILE A 13 -3.56 -3.11 -1.26
C ILE A 13 -4.67 -4.12 -1.55
N ALA A 14 -4.78 -5.17 -0.74
CA ALA A 14 -5.81 -6.19 -0.94
C ALA A 14 -7.21 -5.60 -0.80
N GLU A 15 -7.40 -4.74 0.20
CA GLU A 15 -8.69 -4.11 0.43
C GLU A 15 -9.12 -3.27 -0.78
N ARG A 16 -8.21 -2.43 -1.28
CA ARG A 16 -8.54 -1.57 -2.41
C ARG A 16 -8.75 -2.39 -3.67
N ARG A 17 -7.96 -3.45 -3.87
CA ARG A 17 -8.14 -4.36 -5.00
C ARG A 17 -9.54 -4.95 -4.99
N ARG A 18 -9.96 -5.46 -3.84
CA ARG A 18 -11.29 -6.06 -3.74
C ARG A 18 -12.39 -5.04 -3.94
N ALA A 19 -12.19 -3.82 -3.45
CA ALA A 19 -13.16 -2.76 -3.64
C ALA A 19 -13.36 -2.44 -5.12
N GLN A 20 -12.34 -2.65 -5.93
CA GLN A 20 -12.44 -2.44 -7.37
C GLN A 20 -12.78 -3.72 -8.13
N ARG A 21 -13.09 -4.79 -7.38
CA ARG A 21 -13.52 -6.07 -7.95
C ARG A 21 -12.48 -6.68 -8.87
N LEU A 22 -11.21 -6.49 -8.54
CA LEU A 22 -10.12 -7.09 -9.30
C LEU A 22 -9.64 -8.35 -8.60
N SER A 23 -9.39 -9.40 -9.38
CA SER A 23 -8.71 -10.57 -8.85
C SER A 23 -7.22 -10.26 -8.69
N GLN A 24 -6.51 -11.11 -7.96
CA GLN A 24 -5.07 -10.95 -7.87
C GLN A 24 -4.41 -11.05 -9.25
N ARG A 25 -4.88 -11.96 -10.08
CA ARG A 25 -4.35 -12.09 -11.43
C ARG A 25 -4.58 -10.80 -12.23
N GLN A 26 -5.78 -10.26 -12.16
CA GLN A 26 -6.10 -9.06 -12.92
C GLN A 26 -5.24 -7.88 -12.48
N LEU A 27 -5.06 -7.70 -11.18
CA LEU A 27 -4.22 -6.60 -10.71
C LEU A 27 -2.75 -6.85 -11.08
N SER A 28 -2.26 -8.08 -10.90
CA SER A 28 -0.85 -8.36 -11.18
C SER A 28 -0.50 -8.05 -12.64
N GLU A 29 -1.45 -8.25 -13.54
CA GLU A 29 -1.22 -7.99 -14.96
C GLU A 29 -1.13 -6.50 -15.28
N ARG A 30 -1.50 -5.64 -14.34
CA ARG A 30 -1.46 -4.19 -14.52
C ARG A 30 -0.27 -3.53 -13.85
N ILE A 31 0.54 -4.29 -13.13
CA ILE A 31 1.68 -3.77 -12.39
C ILE A 31 2.95 -4.28 -13.05
N PHE A 32 3.69 -3.38 -13.69
CA PHE A 32 4.84 -3.77 -14.49
C PHE A 32 6.14 -3.50 -13.77
N ARG A 33 7.08 -4.43 -13.93
CA ARG A 33 8.44 -4.25 -13.45
C ARG A 33 9.20 -3.34 -14.40
N ASP A 34 10.38 -2.94 -13.99
CA ASP A 34 11.23 -2.08 -14.80
C ASP A 34 11.58 -2.70 -16.15
N ASP A 35 11.63 -4.03 -16.22
CA ASP A 35 11.94 -4.71 -17.49
C ASP A 35 10.73 -4.85 -18.39
N GLY A 36 9.58 -4.26 -18.00
CA GLY A 36 8.39 -4.30 -18.83
C GLY A 36 7.52 -5.51 -18.63
N THR A 37 7.89 -6.44 -17.73
CA THR A 37 7.05 -7.62 -17.48
C THR A 37 6.14 -7.36 -16.28
N PRO A 38 4.92 -7.92 -16.29
CA PRO A 38 4.03 -7.77 -15.14
C PRO A 38 4.53 -8.59 -13.96
N ILE A 39 4.16 -8.17 -12.75
CA ILE A 39 4.46 -9.00 -11.60
C ILE A 39 3.57 -10.24 -11.64
N SER A 40 4.03 -11.30 -10.98
CA SER A 40 3.25 -12.53 -10.94
C SER A 40 2.14 -12.45 -9.90
N PRO A 41 1.06 -13.22 -10.08
CA PRO A 41 0.04 -13.30 -9.03
C PRO A 41 0.61 -13.79 -7.70
N GLN A 42 1.61 -14.67 -7.74
CA GLN A 42 2.23 -15.15 -6.50
C GLN A 42 2.96 -14.03 -5.77
N TYR A 43 3.68 -13.18 -6.50
CA TYR A 43 4.36 -12.05 -5.89
C TYR A 43 3.34 -11.09 -5.26
N LEU A 44 2.24 -10.83 -5.97
CA LEU A 44 1.18 -10.00 -5.42
C LEU A 44 0.59 -10.61 -4.16
N ASN A 45 0.36 -11.92 -4.17
CA ASN A 45 -0.16 -12.59 -2.99
C ASN A 45 0.80 -12.43 -1.80
N ASP A 46 2.09 -12.54 -2.05
CA ASP A 46 3.08 -12.35 -0.99
C ASP A 46 3.05 -10.92 -0.44
N ILE A 47 2.87 -9.94 -1.32
CA ILE A 47 2.74 -8.54 -0.89
C ILE A 47 1.49 -8.37 -0.03
N GLU A 48 0.36 -8.90 -0.47
CA GLU A 48 -0.91 -8.74 0.24
C GLU A 48 -0.89 -9.42 1.60
N ARG A 49 -0.05 -10.44 1.76
CA ARG A 49 0.10 -11.13 3.04
C ARG A 49 1.26 -10.60 3.86
N ASP A 50 1.84 -9.48 3.42
CA ASP A 50 2.94 -8.82 4.13
C ASP A 50 4.18 -9.70 4.25
N ARG A 51 4.36 -10.64 3.34
CA ARG A 51 5.57 -11.44 3.28
C ARG A 51 6.66 -10.75 2.49
N ARG A 52 6.28 -9.80 1.64
CA ARG A 52 7.21 -9.04 0.84
C ARG A 52 6.80 -7.58 0.81
N VAL A 53 7.78 -6.70 0.82
CA VAL A 53 7.55 -5.27 0.65
C VAL A 53 8.13 -4.90 -0.71
N PRO A 54 7.29 -4.43 -1.64
CA PRO A 54 7.81 -4.07 -2.96
C PRO A 54 8.63 -2.79 -2.89
N PRO A 55 9.55 -2.61 -3.84
CA PRO A 55 10.32 -1.38 -3.89
C PRO A 55 9.43 -0.19 -4.22
N ASP A 56 9.94 1.02 -3.96
CA ASP A 56 9.16 2.24 -4.09
C ASP A 56 8.56 2.41 -5.48
N TYR A 57 9.29 2.04 -6.53
CA TYR A 57 8.75 2.25 -7.87
C TYR A 57 7.50 1.39 -8.10
N LEU A 58 7.45 0.20 -7.53
CA LEU A 58 6.25 -0.63 -7.64
C LEU A 58 5.12 -0.06 -6.77
N LEU A 59 5.45 0.50 -5.61
CA LEU A 59 4.42 1.16 -4.79
C LEU A 59 3.76 2.28 -5.56
N ARG A 60 4.54 3.04 -6.34
CA ARG A 60 3.98 4.09 -7.16
C ARG A 60 3.02 3.52 -8.20
N ARG A 61 3.38 2.39 -8.80
CA ARG A 61 2.51 1.76 -9.79
C ARG A 61 1.24 1.19 -9.18
N PHE A 62 1.34 0.62 -7.97
CA PHE A 62 0.14 0.21 -7.24
C PHE A 62 -0.75 1.41 -6.97
N ALA A 63 -0.17 2.52 -6.53
CA ALA A 63 -0.94 3.71 -6.24
C ALA A 63 -1.70 4.18 -7.47
N GLU A 64 -1.03 4.20 -8.62
CA GLU A 64 -1.66 4.63 -9.86
C GLU A 64 -2.81 3.71 -10.26
N GLN A 65 -2.60 2.42 -10.17
CA GLN A 65 -3.63 1.48 -10.59
C GLN A 65 -4.81 1.41 -9.62
N LEU A 66 -4.56 1.64 -8.35
CA LEU A 66 -5.60 1.52 -7.33
C LEU A 66 -6.19 2.85 -6.91
N GLY A 67 -5.68 3.97 -7.45
CA GLY A 67 -6.19 5.28 -7.08
C GLY A 67 -5.86 5.64 -5.65
N MET A 68 -4.66 5.30 -5.20
CA MET A 68 -4.23 5.56 -3.83
C MET A 68 -3.11 6.58 -3.81
N ASP A 69 -2.91 7.20 -2.66
CA ASP A 69 -1.82 8.15 -2.46
C ASP A 69 -0.52 7.38 -2.32
N VAL A 70 0.48 7.71 -3.15
CA VAL A 70 1.73 6.94 -3.14
C VAL A 70 2.49 7.14 -1.83
N GLU A 71 2.45 8.33 -1.26
CA GLU A 71 3.18 8.56 -0.02
C GLU A 71 2.57 7.81 1.16
N TYR A 72 1.25 7.62 1.12
CA TYR A 72 0.60 6.77 2.11
C TYR A 72 1.10 5.33 2.01
N LEU A 73 1.22 4.81 0.79
CA LEU A 73 1.74 3.45 0.62
C LEU A 73 3.19 3.34 1.09
N VAL A 74 4.00 4.34 0.80
CA VAL A 74 5.39 4.36 1.25
C VAL A 74 5.44 4.43 2.79
N PHE A 75 4.57 5.24 3.39
CA PHE A 75 4.47 5.34 4.83
C PHE A 75 4.13 3.97 5.45
N LEU A 76 3.18 3.26 4.86
CA LEU A 76 2.80 1.93 5.37
C LEU A 76 3.89 0.90 5.14
N ALA A 77 4.69 1.05 4.07
CA ALA A 77 5.76 0.12 3.76
C ALA A 77 6.92 0.22 4.74
N GLY A 78 7.07 1.39 5.37
CA GLY A 78 8.13 1.59 6.34
C GLY A 78 7.69 1.18 7.73
N ARG A 79 8.56 1.46 8.70
CA ARG A 79 8.19 1.26 10.07
C ARG A 79 7.43 2.47 10.53
N VAL A 80 6.14 2.32 10.80
CA VAL A 80 5.34 3.40 11.34
C VAL A 80 5.71 3.60 12.80
N PRO A 81 6.24 4.77 13.20
CA PRO A 81 6.56 5.01 14.62
C PRO A 81 5.30 4.91 15.46
N ALA A 82 5.48 4.46 16.70
CA ALA A 82 4.34 4.33 17.60
C ALA A 82 3.56 5.62 17.75
N SER A 83 4.26 6.75 17.77
CA SER A 83 3.61 8.05 17.93
C SER A 83 2.75 8.43 16.73
N LEU A 84 2.94 7.77 15.59
CA LEU A 84 2.17 8.04 14.39
C LEU A 84 1.26 6.89 14.00
N SER A 85 1.11 5.90 14.88
CA SER A 85 0.32 4.72 14.54
C SER A 85 -1.15 5.05 14.29
N TYR A 86 -1.62 6.20 14.76
CA TYR A 86 -2.98 6.60 14.50
C TYR A 86 -3.20 7.08 13.07
N LEU A 87 -2.12 7.31 12.31
CA LEU A 87 -2.21 7.80 10.94
C LEU A 87 -2.29 6.66 9.94
N THR A 88 -2.98 5.59 10.29
CA THR A 88 -3.08 4.44 9.39
C THR A 88 -4.24 4.56 8.42
N ASP A 89 -5.11 5.53 8.61
CA ASP A 89 -6.16 5.83 7.64
C ASP A 89 -5.62 6.79 6.60
N GLU A 90 -5.90 6.49 5.34
CA GLU A 90 -5.36 7.29 4.24
C GLU A 90 -5.80 8.74 4.31
N ARG A 91 -7.06 8.99 4.66
CA ARG A 91 -7.56 10.37 4.77
C ARG A 91 -6.85 11.13 5.87
N GLU A 92 -6.65 10.49 7.01
CA GLU A 92 -5.97 11.13 8.11
C GLU A 92 -4.50 11.40 7.78
N PHE A 93 -3.88 10.48 7.07
CA PHE A 93 -2.50 10.67 6.65
C PHE A 93 -2.38 11.87 5.72
N ILE A 94 -3.27 11.97 4.73
CA ILE A 94 -3.23 13.08 3.79
C ILE A 94 -3.49 14.40 4.50
N ALA A 95 -4.46 14.43 5.41
CA ALA A 95 -4.77 15.64 6.16
C ALA A 95 -3.59 16.07 7.02
N PHE A 96 -2.92 15.11 7.66
CA PHE A 96 -1.76 15.40 8.49
C PHE A 96 -0.65 16.01 7.64
N ARG A 97 -0.40 15.43 6.47
CA ARG A 97 0.64 15.94 5.59
C ARG A 97 0.31 17.33 5.07
N ARG A 98 -0.96 17.59 4.71
CA ARG A 98 -1.38 18.89 4.21
C ARG A 98 -1.29 19.98 5.29
N ALA A 99 -1.45 19.60 6.53
CA ALA A 99 -1.36 20.56 7.61
C ALA A 99 0.09 20.98 7.88
N GLY A 100 1.03 20.45 7.13
CA GLY A 100 2.42 20.80 7.30
C GLY A 100 3.09 20.12 8.49
N ARG A 101 2.42 19.15 9.06
CA ARG A 101 2.98 18.40 10.18
C ARG A 101 3.62 17.15 9.64
N ILE A 102 4.52 17.36 8.75
CA ILE A 102 5.14 16.31 8.03
C ILE A 102 5.89 15.39 8.94
N ILE A 103 5.86 14.13 8.62
CA ILE A 103 6.63 13.14 9.31
C ILE A 103 8.10 13.47 9.16
N PRO A 104 8.82 13.68 10.24
CA PRO A 104 10.23 14.00 10.12
C PRO A 104 10.97 12.86 9.45
N GLY A 105 11.73 13.19 8.48
CA GLY A 105 12.51 12.22 7.75
C GLY A 105 13.67 11.67 8.54
#